data_5542d5fe9131472cd84a69701dbae661
#
_entry.id   5542d5fe9131472cd84a69701dbae661
#
_cell.length_a   1.000
_cell.length_b   1.000
_cell.length_c   1.000
_cell.angle_alpha   90.00
_cell.angle_beta   90.00
_cell.angle_gamma   90.00
#
_symmetry.space_group_name_H-M   'P 1'
#
loop_
_entity.id
_entity.type
_entity.pdbx_description
1 polymer ?
#
loop_
_entity_poly.entity_id
_entity_poly.type
_entity_poly.pdbx_seq_one_letter_code
_entity_poly.pdbx_strand_id
1 'polypeptide(L)'
;VGCDRVAANGDTANKIGTSGVAVLAKYYGIPFYVCAPFSTIDKNCLSGRDIKIEMRSGDEITEMWYEKRMAPKNIRTLNPAFDVTDNSLITAFIT
;
A
#
# COMPACT_ATOMS: atom_id res chain seq x y z
N VAL A 1 -5.08 -8.56 6.05
CA VAL A 1 -4.15 -7.42 6.16
C VAL A 1 -4.83 -6.26 6.86
N GLY A 2 -4.03 -5.32 7.36
CA GLY A 2 -4.51 -4.05 7.86
C GLY A 2 -4.77 -3.05 6.72
N CYS A 3 -5.06 -1.79 7.09
CA CYS A 3 -5.29 -0.74 6.12
C CYS A 3 -5.08 0.63 6.74
N ASP A 4 -4.48 1.54 5.99
CA ASP A 4 -4.27 2.93 6.41
C ASP A 4 -5.38 3.85 5.89
N ARG A 5 -6.03 3.49 4.78
CA ARG A 5 -7.17 4.23 4.24
C ARG A 5 -8.01 3.35 3.31
N VAL A 6 -9.32 3.50 3.38
CA VAL A 6 -10.27 2.87 2.46
C VAL A 6 -11.03 3.98 1.74
N ALA A 7 -10.97 3.98 0.40
CA ALA A 7 -11.75 4.89 -0.43
C ALA A 7 -13.22 4.46 -0.51
N ALA A 8 -14.08 5.37 -0.95
CA ALA A 8 -15.52 5.11 -1.05
C ALA A 8 -15.87 3.91 -1.94
N ASN A 9 -15.08 3.64 -2.97
CA ASN A 9 -15.29 2.49 -3.86
C ASN A 9 -14.68 1.18 -3.36
N GLY A 10 -14.02 1.19 -2.20
CA GLY A 10 -13.37 0.01 -1.61
C GLY A 10 -11.91 -0.17 -1.97
N ASP A 11 -11.31 0.69 -2.78
CA ASP A 11 -9.86 0.67 -2.97
C ASP A 11 -9.17 1.02 -1.65
N THR A 12 -8.06 0.36 -1.35
CA THR A 12 -7.37 0.54 -0.06
C THR A 12 -5.92 0.92 -0.25
N ALA A 13 -5.41 1.70 0.70
CA ALA A 13 -3.98 1.96 0.83
C ALA A 13 -3.46 1.33 2.11
N ASN A 14 -2.33 0.66 2.01
CA ASN A 14 -1.62 0.08 3.13
C ASN A 14 -0.13 0.07 2.85
N LYS A 15 0.66 -0.37 3.81
CA LYS A 15 2.12 -0.47 3.67
C LYS A 15 2.49 -1.08 2.32
N ILE A 16 3.50 -0.50 1.68
CA ILE A 16 4.01 -0.98 0.39
C ILE A 16 4.26 -2.49 0.42
N GLY A 17 3.82 -3.20 -0.61
CA GLY A 17 3.84 -4.65 -0.70
C GLY A 17 2.48 -5.31 -0.55
N THR A 18 1.52 -4.63 0.06
CA THR A 18 0.16 -5.16 0.29
C THR A 18 -0.55 -5.48 -1.02
N SER A 19 -0.44 -4.62 -2.02
CA SER A 19 -1.03 -4.83 -3.35
C SER A 19 -0.49 -6.11 -4.01
N GLY A 20 0.81 -6.38 -3.89
CA GLY A 20 1.42 -7.62 -4.38
C GLY A 20 0.86 -8.86 -3.71
N VAL A 21 0.66 -8.82 -2.41
CA VAL A 21 0.04 -9.92 -1.64
C VAL A 21 -1.40 -10.15 -2.13
N ALA A 22 -2.16 -9.09 -2.37
CA ALA A 22 -3.53 -9.20 -2.88
C ALA A 22 -3.59 -9.88 -4.26
N VAL A 23 -2.67 -9.52 -5.15
CA VAL A 23 -2.56 -10.15 -6.49
C VAL A 23 -2.23 -11.63 -6.37
N LEU A 24 -1.29 -11.99 -5.51
CA LEU A 24 -0.93 -13.40 -5.26
C LEU A 24 -2.10 -14.19 -4.67
N ALA A 25 -2.82 -13.61 -3.71
CA ALA A 25 -4.00 -14.23 -3.13
C ALA A 25 -5.05 -14.51 -4.21
N LYS A 26 -5.30 -13.55 -5.10
CA LYS A 26 -6.23 -13.71 -6.21
C LYS A 26 -5.79 -14.83 -7.15
N TYR A 27 -4.52 -14.87 -7.51
CA TYR A 27 -3.97 -15.89 -8.41
C TYR A 27 -4.15 -17.30 -7.83
N TYR A 28 -3.92 -17.46 -6.51
CA TYR A 28 -4.02 -18.77 -5.85
C TYR A 28 -5.43 -19.08 -5.31
N GLY A 29 -6.42 -18.22 -5.56
CA GLY A 29 -7.79 -18.43 -5.09
C GLY A 29 -7.94 -18.34 -3.58
N ILE A 30 -7.10 -17.57 -2.91
CA ILE A 30 -7.11 -17.36 -1.46
C ILE A 30 -7.95 -16.11 -1.16
N PRO A 31 -8.94 -16.19 -0.24
CA PRO A 31 -9.65 -15.00 0.21
C PRO A 31 -8.72 -13.96 0.81
N PHE A 32 -8.95 -12.70 0.48
CA PHE A 32 -8.15 -11.57 0.94
C PHE A 32 -9.03 -10.59 1.70
N TYR A 33 -8.81 -10.47 2.99
CA TYR A 33 -9.61 -9.64 3.90
C TYR A 33 -8.82 -8.43 4.34
N VAL A 34 -9.48 -7.29 4.38
CA VAL A 34 -8.93 -6.04 4.90
C VAL A 34 -9.58 -5.73 6.24
N CYS A 35 -8.77 -5.64 7.28
CA CYS A 35 -9.21 -5.38 8.65
C CYS A 35 -8.82 -3.95 9.04
N ALA A 36 -9.80 -3.11 9.30
CA ALA A 36 -9.56 -1.72 9.66
C ALA A 36 -10.71 -1.15 10.48
N PRO A 37 -10.45 -0.24 11.44
CA PRO A 37 -11.52 0.44 12.14
C PRO A 37 -12.33 1.29 11.16
N PHE A 38 -13.59 1.50 11.49
CA PHE A 38 -14.51 2.28 10.64
C PHE A 38 -13.98 3.68 10.32
N SER A 39 -13.23 4.28 11.23
CA SER A 39 -12.60 5.60 11.05
C SER A 39 -11.59 5.66 9.90
N THR A 40 -11.10 4.52 9.42
CA THR A 40 -10.18 4.43 8.29
C THR A 40 -10.89 4.65 6.95
N ILE A 41 -12.21 4.50 6.93
CA ILE A 41 -13.02 4.67 5.71
C ILE A 41 -13.22 6.16 5.44
N ASP A 42 -12.75 6.62 4.29
CA ASP A 42 -12.89 8.01 3.85
C ASP A 42 -13.90 8.09 2.70
N LYS A 43 -15.13 8.46 3.04
CA LYS A 43 -16.23 8.57 2.07
C LYS A 43 -16.03 9.72 1.07
N ASN A 44 -15.16 10.67 1.38
CA ASN A 44 -14.86 11.80 0.49
C ASN A 44 -13.76 11.45 -0.52
N CYS A 45 -13.01 10.39 -0.29
CA CYS A 45 -12.03 9.86 -1.22
C CYS A 45 -12.73 8.85 -2.13
N LEU A 46 -12.97 9.20 -3.39
CA LEU A 46 -13.83 8.40 -4.27
C LEU A 46 -13.19 7.07 -4.69
N SER A 47 -11.90 7.08 -4.99
CA SER A 47 -11.18 5.90 -5.47
C SER A 47 -9.72 5.91 -5.02
N GLY A 48 -9.02 4.82 -5.29
CA GLY A 48 -7.59 4.70 -5.01
C GLY A 48 -6.73 5.76 -5.69
N ARG A 49 -7.17 6.30 -6.82
CA ARG A 49 -6.47 7.39 -7.53
C ARG A 49 -6.43 8.67 -6.72
N ASP A 50 -7.40 8.87 -5.83
CA ASP A 50 -7.53 10.08 -5.02
C ASP A 50 -6.81 9.94 -3.67
N ILE A 51 -6.30 8.75 -3.36
CA ILE A 51 -5.53 8.54 -2.14
C ILE A 51 -4.14 9.14 -2.33
N LYS A 52 -3.78 10.08 -1.46
CA LYS A 52 -2.47 10.70 -1.48
C LYS A 52 -1.44 9.76 -0.85
N ILE A 53 -0.48 9.32 -1.65
CA ILE A 53 0.58 8.42 -1.21
C ILE A 53 1.79 9.21 -0.73
N GLU A 54 2.24 8.95 0.50
CA GLU A 54 3.46 9.52 1.06
C GLU A 54 4.68 8.95 0.33
N MET A 55 5.51 9.85 -0.18
CA MET A 55 6.81 9.49 -0.76
C MET A 55 7.88 9.70 0.30
N ARG A 56 8.66 8.68 0.54
CA ARG A 56 9.72 8.71 1.53
C ARG A 56 11.08 8.94 0.87
N SER A 57 12.07 9.39 1.69
CA SER A 57 13.42 9.61 1.21
C SER A 57 14.02 8.34 0.61
N GLY A 58 14.67 8.49 -0.54
CA GLY A 58 15.43 7.41 -1.16
C GLY A 58 16.59 6.91 -0.30
N ASP A 59 17.07 7.72 0.62
CA ASP A 59 18.16 7.36 1.54
C ASP A 59 17.79 6.17 2.42
N GLU A 60 16.50 5.96 2.70
CA GLU A 60 16.04 4.76 3.41
C GLU A 60 16.40 3.47 2.68
N ILE A 61 16.48 3.51 1.35
CA ILE A 61 16.82 2.38 0.51
C ILE A 61 18.33 2.26 0.35
N THR A 62 19.02 3.38 0.15
CA THR A 62 20.40 3.40 -0.31
C THR A 62 21.43 3.53 0.80
N GLU A 63 21.11 4.15 1.94
CA GLU A 63 22.09 4.60 2.91
C GLU A 63 21.70 4.38 4.38
N MET A 64 20.50 4.83 4.77
CA MET A 64 20.10 5.07 6.16
C MET A 64 20.35 3.92 7.13
N TRP A 65 20.18 2.68 6.67
CA TRP A 65 20.28 1.48 7.51
C TRP A 65 21.59 0.73 7.35
N TYR A 66 22.55 1.30 6.63
CA TYR A 66 23.78 0.64 6.26
C TYR A 66 25.01 1.44 6.67
N GLU A 67 26.08 0.76 7.04
CA GLU A 67 27.38 1.39 7.30
C GLU A 67 27.92 2.12 6.07
N LYS A 68 27.70 1.53 4.91
CA LYS A 68 28.13 2.07 3.61
C LYS A 68 26.96 2.08 2.66
N ARG A 69 26.97 3.03 1.73
CA ARG A 69 25.98 3.12 0.68
C ARG A 69 25.86 1.78 -0.07
N MET A 70 24.65 1.27 -0.20
CA MET A 70 24.35 -0.02 -0.81
C MET A 70 23.99 0.07 -2.30
N ALA A 71 23.91 1.28 -2.86
CA ALA A 71 23.53 1.49 -4.24
C ALA A 71 24.55 2.36 -4.97
N PRO A 72 24.61 2.29 -6.31
CA PRO A 72 25.45 3.18 -7.10
C PRO A 72 25.11 4.66 -6.85
N LYS A 73 26.13 5.53 -6.95
CA LYS A 73 25.91 6.97 -6.88
C LYS A 73 24.99 7.40 -8.03
N ASN A 74 24.18 8.43 -7.80
CA ASN A 74 23.26 8.99 -8.80
C ASN A 74 22.14 8.05 -9.26
N ILE A 75 21.92 6.91 -8.57
CA ILE A 75 20.75 6.08 -8.82
C ILE A 75 19.49 6.82 -8.40
N ARG A 76 18.46 6.75 -9.24
CA ARG A 76 17.14 7.26 -8.87
C ARG A 76 16.42 6.21 -8.03
N THR A 77 15.65 6.67 -7.05
CA THR A 77 14.89 5.82 -6.15
C THR A 77 13.40 6.13 -6.25
N LEU A 78 12.59 5.11 -6.02
CA LEU A 78 11.15 5.25 -5.85
C LEU A 78 10.80 4.59 -4.51
N ASN A 79 10.38 5.38 -3.54
CA ASN A 79 10.13 4.90 -2.18
C ASN A 79 8.77 5.35 -1.64
N PRO A 80 7.65 4.88 -2.24
CA PRO A 80 6.34 5.14 -1.67
C PRO A 80 6.17 4.37 -0.36
N ALA A 81 5.55 5.01 0.63
CA ALA A 81 5.26 4.37 1.92
C ALA A 81 4.14 3.35 1.81
N PHE A 82 3.19 3.57 0.89
CA PHE A 82 1.99 2.77 0.72
C PHE A 82 1.80 2.41 -0.74
N ASP A 83 1.04 1.35 -0.97
CA ASP A 83 0.49 1.05 -2.29
C ASP A 83 -1.04 0.96 -2.22
N VAL A 84 -1.67 1.03 -3.38
CA VAL A 84 -3.13 0.93 -3.51
C VAL A 84 -3.50 -0.45 -4.01
N THR A 85 -4.44 -1.09 -3.30
CA THR A 85 -5.03 -2.35 -3.70
C THR A 85 -6.41 -2.08 -4.31
N ASP A 86 -6.62 -2.56 -5.54
CA ASP A 86 -7.90 -2.46 -6.22
C ASP A 86 -8.97 -3.26 -5.47
N ASN A 87 -10.17 -2.70 -5.38
CA ASN A 87 -11.28 -3.34 -4.66
C ASN A 87 -11.66 -4.72 -5.22
N SER A 88 -11.42 -4.98 -6.51
CA SER A 88 -11.71 -6.28 -7.12
C SER A 88 -10.86 -7.43 -6.54
N LEU A 89 -9.74 -7.11 -5.90
CA LEU A 89 -8.85 -8.08 -5.27
C LEU A 89 -9.24 -8.37 -3.82
N ILE A 90 -10.16 -7.60 -3.24
CA ILE A 90 -10.56 -7.68 -1.84
C ILE A 90 -11.84 -8.49 -1.72
N THR A 91 -11.81 -9.53 -0.90
CA THR A 91 -12.96 -10.39 -0.65
C THR A 91 -13.97 -9.69 0.25
N ALA A 92 -13.51 -9.11 1.35
CA ALA A 92 -14.36 -8.40 2.30
C ALA A 92 -13.56 -7.52 3.24
N PHE A 93 -14.26 -6.63 3.91
CA PHE A 93 -13.72 -5.78 4.97
C PHE A 93 -14.23 -6.25 6.32
N ILE A 94 -13.34 -6.19 7.32
CA ILE A 94 -13.65 -6.44 8.72
C ILE A 94 -13.42 -5.13 9.48
N THR A 95 -14.50 -4.54 9.97
CA THR A 95 -14.48 -3.24 10.66
C THR A 95 -14.84 -3.35 12.12
#